data_70e5a711ca90381f223599679081974e
#
_entry.id   70e5a711ca90381f223599679081974e
#
_cell.length_a   1.000
_cell.length_b   1.000
_cell.length_c   1.000
_cell.angle_alpha   90.00
_cell.angle_beta   90.00
_cell.angle_gamma   90.00
#
_symmetry.space_group_name_H-M   'P 1'
#
loop_
_entity.id
_entity.type
_entity.pdbx_description
1 polymer ?
#
loop_
_entity_poly.entity_id
_entity_poly.type
_entity_poly.pdbx_seq_one_letter_code
_entity_poly.pdbx_strand_id
1 'polypeptide(L)'
;MAWFETWFNTPYYHILYNNRDFTEAEEFISRLISDLKVQPNSKIIDLACGKGRHSVFLNKAGFEVLGLDLSDESIRQNKSFENETLKFQVHDMRNEIYPNVSSEKVDAVFNLFTSFGYFDSEEDDKKIFKSIENALLPGGLFVLDFLNEKWVQNTLVPEDEVLRQDITFKISKKIEDHFVVKDIRFNDKGKDHHYFERVKLHSLETIKAYAAEFGFESVKTYGDYKLGAYEAETSPRCINVFRKK
;
A
#
# COMPACT_ATOMS: atom_id res chain seq x y z
N MET A 1 -11.68 15.95 8.55
CA MET A 1 -10.55 15.54 7.69
C MET A 1 -9.87 14.39 8.40
N ALA A 2 -9.72 13.26 7.73
CA ALA A 2 -9.10 12.10 8.34
C ALA A 2 -7.58 12.31 8.49
N TRP A 3 -6.95 11.61 9.41
CA TRP A 3 -5.52 11.76 9.70
C TRP A 3 -4.63 11.50 8.47
N PHE A 4 -4.99 10.53 7.65
CA PHE A 4 -4.24 10.17 6.44
C PHE A 4 -4.34 11.23 5.33
N GLU A 5 -5.46 11.96 5.23
CA GLU A 5 -5.63 13.08 4.30
C GLU A 5 -4.68 14.24 4.62
N THR A 6 -4.38 14.43 5.92
CA THR A 6 -3.50 15.51 6.38
C THR A 6 -2.05 15.09 6.32
N TRP A 7 -1.71 13.95 6.95
CA TRP A 7 -0.34 13.52 7.14
C TRP A 7 0.38 13.18 5.84
N PHE A 8 -0.23 12.40 4.96
CA PHE A 8 0.37 11.98 3.70
C PHE A 8 0.59 13.11 2.68
N ASN A 9 -0.12 14.22 2.85
CA ASN A 9 0.07 15.44 2.05
C ASN A 9 1.17 16.38 2.57
N THR A 10 1.85 16.03 3.69
CA THR A 10 2.91 16.89 4.23
C THR A 10 4.28 16.56 3.65
N PRO A 11 5.17 17.55 3.49
CA PRO A 11 6.57 17.28 3.16
C PRO A 11 7.26 16.45 4.24
N TYR A 12 6.83 16.53 5.50
CA TYR A 12 7.41 15.80 6.63
C TYR A 12 7.19 14.29 6.56
N TYR A 13 6.04 13.83 6.03
CA TYR A 13 5.83 12.42 5.72
C TYR A 13 6.91 11.91 4.76
N HIS A 14 7.15 12.67 3.73
CA HIS A 14 8.14 12.32 2.72
C HIS A 14 9.59 12.38 3.26
N ILE A 15 9.88 13.28 4.20
CA ILE A 15 11.20 13.34 4.86
C ILE A 15 11.38 12.12 5.77
N LEU A 16 10.40 11.82 6.61
CA LEU A 16 10.48 10.70 7.56
C LEU A 16 10.70 9.35 6.83
N TYR A 17 10.03 9.15 5.69
CA TYR A 17 10.08 7.89 4.94
C TYR A 17 10.99 7.93 3.70
N ASN A 18 11.88 8.91 3.59
CA ASN A 18 12.77 9.07 2.44
C ASN A 18 13.81 7.94 2.26
N ASN A 19 14.07 7.17 3.29
CA ASN A 19 15.00 6.03 3.27
C ASN A 19 14.39 4.73 2.72
N ARG A 20 13.13 4.76 2.27
CA ARG A 20 12.51 3.62 1.58
C ARG A 20 13.19 3.49 0.20
N ASP A 21 14.08 2.51 0.11
CA ASP A 21 15.01 2.34 -0.98
C ASP A 21 14.25 2.01 -2.29
N PHE A 22 14.61 2.71 -3.35
CA PHE A 22 14.13 2.41 -4.70
C PHE A 22 14.61 1.03 -5.16
N THR A 23 15.80 0.60 -4.73
CA THR A 23 16.39 -0.70 -5.06
C THR A 23 15.59 -1.85 -4.46
N GLU A 24 15.18 -1.74 -3.18
CA GLU A 24 14.32 -2.74 -2.53
C GLU A 24 12.97 -2.87 -3.25
N ALA A 25 12.36 -1.74 -3.63
CA ALA A 25 11.10 -1.74 -4.36
C ALA A 25 11.24 -2.40 -5.74
N GLU A 26 12.33 -2.09 -6.48
CA GLU A 26 12.63 -2.70 -7.78
C GLU A 26 12.83 -4.20 -7.68
N GLU A 27 13.64 -4.64 -6.72
CA GLU A 27 13.89 -6.06 -6.51
C GLU A 27 12.61 -6.82 -6.13
N PHE A 28 11.80 -6.25 -5.23
CA PHE A 28 10.53 -6.86 -4.82
C PHE A 28 9.57 -7.00 -6.00
N ILE A 29 9.36 -5.92 -6.76
CA ILE A 29 8.49 -5.95 -7.94
C ILE A 29 9.00 -6.95 -8.98
N SER A 30 10.30 -6.98 -9.25
CA SER A 30 10.90 -7.92 -10.22
C SER A 30 10.66 -9.38 -9.83
N ARG A 31 10.84 -9.71 -8.54
CA ARG A 31 10.55 -11.05 -8.02
C ARG A 31 9.05 -11.37 -8.11
N LEU A 32 8.20 -10.43 -7.73
CA LEU A 32 6.74 -10.62 -7.68
C LEU A 32 6.16 -10.88 -9.07
N ILE A 33 6.48 -10.04 -10.07
CA ILE A 33 5.98 -10.21 -11.44
C ILE A 33 6.50 -11.50 -12.08
N SER A 34 7.75 -11.89 -11.79
CA SER A 34 8.34 -13.13 -12.28
C SER A 34 7.66 -14.37 -11.67
N ASP A 35 7.45 -14.39 -10.35
CA ASP A 35 6.83 -15.53 -9.66
C ASP A 35 5.34 -15.66 -10.02
N LEU A 36 4.63 -14.56 -10.16
CA LEU A 36 3.22 -14.54 -10.56
C LEU A 36 3.01 -14.72 -12.07
N LYS A 37 4.10 -14.72 -12.86
CA LYS A 37 4.08 -14.87 -14.33
C LYS A 37 3.11 -13.87 -14.98
N VAL A 38 3.15 -12.62 -14.52
CA VAL A 38 2.33 -11.55 -15.10
C VAL A 38 2.74 -11.38 -16.57
N GLN A 39 1.76 -11.42 -17.47
CA GLN A 39 2.02 -11.39 -18.91
C GLN A 39 2.58 -10.03 -19.33
N PRO A 40 3.54 -9.96 -20.27
CA PRO A 40 3.99 -8.69 -20.83
C PRO A 40 2.84 -7.83 -21.37
N ASN A 41 2.97 -6.53 -21.25
CA ASN A 41 1.94 -5.54 -21.64
C ASN A 41 0.61 -5.63 -20.86
N SER A 42 0.56 -6.38 -19.75
CA SER A 42 -0.61 -6.36 -18.88
C SER A 42 -0.89 -4.95 -18.37
N LYS A 43 -2.19 -4.65 -18.17
CA LYS A 43 -2.64 -3.42 -17.53
C LYS A 43 -2.67 -3.60 -16.03
N ILE A 44 -1.97 -2.74 -15.31
CA ILE A 44 -1.82 -2.83 -13.85
C ILE A 44 -2.25 -1.53 -13.19
N ILE A 45 -3.03 -1.62 -12.13
CA ILE A 45 -3.29 -0.50 -11.22
C ILE A 45 -2.36 -0.65 -10.00
N ASP A 46 -1.58 0.40 -9.72
CA ASP A 46 -0.84 0.58 -8.46
C ASP A 46 -1.72 1.44 -7.53
N LEU A 47 -2.45 0.80 -6.63
CA LEU A 47 -3.44 1.43 -5.77
C LEU A 47 -2.80 1.93 -4.48
N ALA A 48 -3.00 3.21 -4.16
CA ALA A 48 -2.28 3.98 -3.15
C ALA A 48 -0.77 4.04 -3.45
N CYS A 49 -0.44 4.48 -4.67
CA CYS A 49 0.91 4.44 -5.24
C CYS A 49 1.91 5.40 -4.56
N GLY A 50 1.44 6.36 -3.76
CA GLY A 50 2.29 7.37 -3.12
C GLY A 50 3.13 8.12 -4.16
N LYS A 51 4.46 8.12 -3.97
CA LYS A 51 5.42 8.74 -4.90
C LYS A 51 5.67 7.95 -6.20
N GLY A 52 4.87 6.96 -6.49
CA GLY A 52 4.89 6.25 -7.77
C GLY A 52 6.10 5.34 -8.01
N ARG A 53 6.89 5.01 -6.99
CA ARG A 53 8.11 4.20 -7.19
C ARG A 53 7.80 2.81 -7.78
N HIS A 54 6.78 2.13 -7.28
CA HIS A 54 6.36 0.83 -7.83
C HIS A 54 5.75 0.98 -9.22
N SER A 55 4.93 2.01 -9.43
CA SER A 55 4.35 2.32 -10.73
C SER A 55 5.43 2.52 -11.80
N VAL A 56 6.49 3.28 -11.47
CA VAL A 56 7.62 3.53 -12.38
C VAL A 56 8.37 2.23 -12.71
N PHE A 57 8.60 1.35 -11.72
CA PHE A 57 9.28 0.07 -11.98
C PHE A 57 8.42 -0.90 -12.78
N LEU A 58 7.14 -0.98 -12.48
CA LEU A 58 6.19 -1.76 -13.28
C LEU A 58 6.19 -1.29 -14.73
N ASN A 59 6.15 0.02 -14.95
CA ASN A 59 6.19 0.57 -16.30
C ASN A 59 7.51 0.30 -17.02
N LYS A 60 8.66 0.44 -16.34
CA LYS A 60 9.97 0.05 -16.89
C LYS A 60 10.06 -1.44 -17.23
N ALA A 61 9.33 -2.28 -16.51
CA ALA A 61 9.22 -3.71 -16.79
C ALA A 61 8.30 -4.04 -17.99
N GLY A 62 7.71 -3.02 -18.63
CA GLY A 62 6.92 -3.17 -19.86
C GLY A 62 5.42 -3.29 -19.65
N PHE A 63 4.89 -2.89 -18.48
CA PHE A 63 3.46 -2.89 -18.19
C PHE A 63 2.83 -1.52 -18.49
N GLU A 64 1.54 -1.53 -18.84
CA GLU A 64 0.73 -0.33 -18.83
C GLU A 64 0.23 -0.08 -17.40
N VAL A 65 0.54 1.08 -16.82
CA VAL A 65 0.34 1.32 -15.39
C VAL A 65 -0.49 2.57 -15.14
N LEU A 66 -1.49 2.42 -14.27
CA LEU A 66 -2.26 3.51 -13.69
C LEU A 66 -1.98 3.58 -12.18
N GLY A 67 -1.23 4.59 -11.75
CA GLY A 67 -1.00 4.88 -10.34
C GLY A 67 -2.13 5.71 -9.76
N LEU A 68 -2.74 5.23 -8.69
CA LEU A 68 -3.86 5.89 -8.00
C LEU A 68 -3.46 6.20 -6.55
N ASP A 69 -3.65 7.43 -6.10
CA ASP A 69 -3.43 7.82 -4.70
C ASP A 69 -4.37 8.93 -4.27
N LEU A 70 -4.66 9.01 -2.98
CA LEU A 70 -5.51 10.06 -2.42
C LEU A 70 -4.78 11.42 -2.35
N SER A 71 -3.45 11.41 -2.25
CA SER A 71 -2.61 12.60 -2.09
C SER A 71 -2.46 13.36 -3.41
N ASP A 72 -3.12 14.51 -3.51
CA ASP A 72 -2.94 15.46 -4.62
C ASP A 72 -1.47 15.82 -4.83
N GLU A 73 -0.73 16.02 -3.75
CA GLU A 73 0.68 16.40 -3.80
C GLU A 73 1.56 15.28 -4.39
N SER A 74 1.33 14.03 -3.95
CA SER A 74 2.02 12.87 -4.51
C SER A 74 1.73 12.72 -6.01
N ILE A 75 0.46 12.81 -6.40
CA ILE A 75 0.07 12.70 -7.81
C ILE A 75 0.65 13.86 -8.63
N ARG A 76 0.65 15.09 -8.12
CA ARG A 76 1.25 16.24 -8.81
C ARG A 76 2.74 16.03 -9.08
N GLN A 77 3.48 15.48 -8.12
CA GLN A 77 4.90 15.15 -8.30
C GLN A 77 5.08 14.03 -9.33
N ASN A 78 4.23 13.01 -9.29
CA ASN A 78 4.30 11.84 -10.18
C ASN A 78 4.02 12.17 -11.65
N LYS A 79 3.36 13.30 -11.94
CA LYS A 79 3.12 13.75 -13.31
C LYS A 79 4.41 13.88 -14.15
N SER A 80 5.55 14.12 -13.51
CA SER A 80 6.85 14.15 -14.17
C SER A 80 7.32 12.81 -14.73
N PHE A 81 6.75 11.69 -14.25
CA PHE A 81 7.06 10.34 -14.72
C PHE A 81 6.10 9.84 -15.82
N GLU A 82 5.01 10.57 -16.08
CA GLU A 82 4.00 10.12 -17.04
C GLU A 82 4.57 9.98 -18.46
N ASN A 83 4.10 8.96 -19.13
CA ASN A 83 4.37 8.69 -20.55
C ASN A 83 3.11 8.06 -21.20
N GLU A 84 3.24 7.45 -22.37
CA GLU A 84 2.11 6.83 -23.07
C GLU A 84 1.47 5.70 -22.27
N THR A 85 2.26 4.90 -21.53
CA THR A 85 1.84 3.70 -20.80
C THR A 85 1.91 3.83 -19.27
N LEU A 86 2.23 5.03 -18.75
CA LEU A 86 2.22 5.32 -17.31
C LEU A 86 1.42 6.59 -17.05
N LYS A 87 0.37 6.46 -16.25
CA LYS A 87 -0.49 7.59 -15.84
C LYS A 87 -0.69 7.60 -14.35
N PHE A 88 -1.01 8.78 -13.79
CA PHE A 88 -1.30 8.96 -12.37
C PHE A 88 -2.55 9.82 -12.19
N GLN A 89 -3.40 9.40 -11.23
CA GLN A 89 -4.65 10.10 -10.94
C GLN A 89 -4.97 10.09 -9.45
N VAL A 90 -5.54 11.21 -8.97
CA VAL A 90 -6.08 11.29 -7.59
C VAL A 90 -7.30 10.40 -7.49
N HIS A 91 -7.29 9.52 -6.49
CA HIS A 91 -8.41 8.61 -6.25
C HIS A 91 -8.44 8.12 -4.79
N ASP A 92 -9.63 8.12 -4.21
CA ASP A 92 -9.89 7.46 -2.93
C ASP A 92 -10.20 5.98 -3.19
N MET A 93 -9.39 5.08 -2.65
CA MET A 93 -9.51 3.64 -2.89
C MET A 93 -10.85 3.04 -2.46
N ARG A 94 -11.66 3.73 -1.63
CA ARG A 94 -13.01 3.33 -1.24
C ARG A 94 -14.04 3.52 -2.35
N ASN A 95 -13.72 4.35 -3.34
CA ASN A 95 -14.59 4.64 -4.47
C ASN A 95 -14.36 3.63 -5.60
N GLU A 96 -15.34 3.51 -6.48
CA GLU A 96 -15.25 2.61 -7.63
C GLU A 96 -14.20 3.11 -8.63
N ILE A 97 -13.25 2.23 -8.97
CA ILE A 97 -12.20 2.48 -9.96
C ILE A 97 -12.79 2.38 -11.38
N TYR A 98 -13.48 1.29 -11.67
CA TYR A 98 -14.13 1.07 -12.95
C TYR A 98 -15.64 1.37 -12.84
N PRO A 99 -16.27 2.10 -13.77
CA PRO A 99 -15.68 2.76 -14.95
C PRO A 99 -15.20 4.20 -14.69
N ASN A 100 -15.16 4.66 -13.44
CA ASN A 100 -15.03 6.08 -13.10
C ASN A 100 -13.62 6.65 -13.34
N VAL A 101 -12.59 5.84 -13.15
CA VAL A 101 -11.18 6.24 -13.23
C VAL A 101 -10.46 5.47 -14.33
N SER A 102 -10.71 4.18 -14.44
CA SER A 102 -10.28 3.36 -15.55
C SER A 102 -11.49 3.05 -16.45
N SER A 103 -11.39 3.36 -17.73
CA SER A 103 -12.42 3.04 -18.73
C SER A 103 -12.45 1.56 -19.12
N GLU A 104 -11.43 0.79 -18.76
CA GLU A 104 -11.28 -0.62 -19.04
C GLU A 104 -10.93 -1.40 -17.77
N LYS A 105 -11.27 -2.68 -17.75
CA LYS A 105 -10.83 -3.59 -16.71
C LYS A 105 -9.37 -3.96 -16.93
N VAL A 106 -8.68 -4.30 -15.82
CA VAL A 106 -7.24 -4.52 -15.80
C VAL A 106 -6.88 -5.96 -15.44
N ASP A 107 -5.63 -6.36 -15.74
CA ASP A 107 -5.11 -7.70 -15.46
C ASP A 107 -4.69 -7.87 -14.01
N ALA A 108 -4.23 -6.78 -13.37
CA ALA A 108 -3.82 -6.83 -11.97
C ALA A 108 -4.04 -5.50 -11.23
N VAL A 109 -4.27 -5.60 -9.92
CA VAL A 109 -4.25 -4.48 -8.98
C VAL A 109 -3.26 -4.79 -7.88
N PHE A 110 -2.32 -3.90 -7.63
CA PHE A 110 -1.33 -4.00 -6.57
C PHE A 110 -1.61 -2.91 -5.52
N ASN A 111 -1.76 -3.30 -4.26
CA ASN A 111 -1.82 -2.41 -3.11
C ASN A 111 -0.68 -2.79 -2.17
N LEU A 112 0.39 -2.01 -2.20
CA LEU A 112 1.67 -2.36 -1.62
C LEU A 112 2.04 -1.45 -0.45
N PHE A 113 2.97 -1.91 0.39
CA PHE A 113 3.56 -1.14 1.49
C PHE A 113 2.58 -0.67 2.57
N THR A 114 1.63 -1.53 2.94
CA THR A 114 0.68 -1.22 4.04
C THR A 114 -0.22 -0.03 3.73
N SER A 115 -0.72 0.06 2.51
CA SER A 115 -1.69 1.08 2.11
C SER A 115 -3.14 0.63 2.32
N PHE A 116 -3.39 -0.13 3.40
CA PHE A 116 -4.68 -0.70 3.78
C PHE A 116 -4.86 -0.61 5.31
N GLY A 117 -6.10 -0.72 5.82
CA GLY A 117 -6.37 -0.70 7.26
C GLY A 117 -6.40 0.70 7.89
N TYR A 118 -6.58 1.75 7.11
CA TYR A 118 -6.64 3.14 7.61
C TYR A 118 -8.02 3.56 8.10
N PHE A 119 -9.04 2.78 7.82
CA PHE A 119 -10.43 3.14 8.08
C PHE A 119 -10.95 2.50 9.36
N ASP A 120 -11.82 3.25 10.08
CA ASP A 120 -12.44 2.74 11.31
C ASP A 120 -13.49 1.67 11.00
N SER A 121 -14.21 1.84 9.91
CA SER A 121 -15.32 0.97 9.50
C SER A 121 -14.80 -0.25 8.72
N GLU A 122 -15.31 -1.43 9.07
CA GLU A 122 -15.11 -2.66 8.27
C GLU A 122 -15.74 -2.53 6.87
N GLU A 123 -16.84 -1.79 6.77
CA GLU A 123 -17.49 -1.54 5.49
C GLU A 123 -16.59 -0.77 4.53
N ASP A 124 -15.79 0.18 5.04
CA ASP A 124 -14.85 0.92 4.20
C ASP A 124 -13.70 0.03 3.72
N ASP A 125 -13.20 -0.87 4.58
CA ASP A 125 -12.23 -1.89 4.19
C ASP A 125 -12.81 -2.80 3.08
N LYS A 126 -14.07 -3.22 3.21
CA LYS A 126 -14.76 -4.06 2.22
C LYS A 126 -15.05 -3.34 0.89
N LYS A 127 -15.34 -2.03 0.91
CA LYS A 127 -15.50 -1.23 -0.32
C LYS A 127 -14.27 -1.33 -1.23
N ILE A 128 -13.07 -1.40 -0.63
CA ILE A 128 -11.82 -1.54 -1.39
C ILE A 128 -11.80 -2.85 -2.17
N PHE A 129 -12.11 -3.97 -1.51
CA PHE A 129 -12.18 -5.28 -2.19
C PHE A 129 -13.22 -5.29 -3.30
N LYS A 130 -14.40 -4.70 -3.06
CA LYS A 130 -15.45 -4.58 -4.07
C LYS A 130 -15.00 -3.75 -5.27
N SER A 131 -14.36 -2.60 -5.03
CA SER A 131 -13.85 -1.72 -6.08
C SER A 131 -12.79 -2.40 -6.94
N ILE A 132 -11.87 -3.15 -6.30
CA ILE A 132 -10.82 -3.92 -6.98
C ILE A 132 -11.44 -5.06 -7.80
N GLU A 133 -12.39 -5.81 -7.20
CA GLU A 133 -13.09 -6.88 -7.92
C GLU A 133 -13.74 -6.35 -9.20
N ASN A 134 -14.44 -5.23 -9.10
CA ASN A 134 -15.13 -4.63 -10.25
C ASN A 134 -14.14 -4.16 -11.34
N ALA A 135 -12.95 -3.69 -10.95
CA ALA A 135 -11.90 -3.22 -11.88
C ALA A 135 -11.14 -4.35 -12.58
N LEU A 136 -11.09 -5.54 -12.01
CA LEU A 136 -10.33 -6.67 -12.55
C LEU A 136 -11.08 -7.44 -13.65
N LEU A 137 -10.34 -7.92 -14.62
CA LEU A 137 -10.77 -8.96 -15.55
C LEU A 137 -11.00 -10.29 -14.82
N PRO A 138 -11.86 -11.20 -15.33
CA PRO A 138 -11.90 -12.58 -14.84
C PRO A 138 -10.52 -13.23 -14.88
N GLY A 139 -10.09 -13.88 -13.80
CA GLY A 139 -8.73 -14.42 -13.67
C GLY A 139 -7.65 -13.41 -13.30
N GLY A 140 -7.99 -12.12 -13.23
CA GLY A 140 -7.07 -11.04 -12.84
C GLY A 140 -6.57 -11.17 -11.40
N LEU A 141 -5.40 -10.58 -11.13
CA LEU A 141 -4.70 -10.72 -9.86
C LEU A 141 -4.88 -9.49 -8.97
N PHE A 142 -5.10 -9.72 -7.69
CA PHE A 142 -5.00 -8.70 -6.64
C PHE A 142 -3.87 -9.06 -5.69
N VAL A 143 -2.90 -8.17 -5.53
CA VAL A 143 -1.80 -8.29 -4.56
C VAL A 143 -1.99 -7.27 -3.47
N LEU A 144 -2.11 -7.75 -2.23
CA LEU A 144 -2.20 -6.92 -1.02
C LEU A 144 -1.00 -7.19 -0.12
N ASP A 145 -0.07 -6.24 -0.04
CA ASP A 145 1.05 -6.27 0.89
C ASP A 145 0.70 -5.54 2.18
N PHE A 146 0.56 -6.30 3.24
CA PHE A 146 0.10 -5.81 4.53
C PHE A 146 1.04 -6.18 5.68
N LEU A 147 0.78 -5.62 6.85
CA LEU A 147 1.43 -5.99 8.10
C LEU A 147 1.06 -7.44 8.48
N ASN A 148 2.01 -8.15 9.09
CA ASN A 148 1.64 -9.34 9.85
C ASN A 148 1.28 -8.93 11.28
N GLU A 149 0.02 -9.09 11.65
CA GLU A 149 -0.53 -8.73 12.96
C GLU A 149 0.31 -9.28 14.11
N LYS A 150 0.59 -10.58 14.11
CA LYS A 150 1.35 -11.24 15.17
C LYS A 150 2.80 -10.76 15.27
N TRP A 151 3.45 -10.58 14.13
CA TRP A 151 4.77 -9.99 14.08
C TRP A 151 4.79 -8.60 14.73
N VAL A 152 3.83 -7.74 14.38
CA VAL A 152 3.71 -6.40 14.97
C VAL A 152 3.49 -6.49 16.47
N GLN A 153 2.59 -7.37 16.95
CA GLN A 153 2.32 -7.57 18.37
C GLN A 153 3.57 -8.02 19.15
N ASN A 154 4.38 -8.90 18.55
CA ASN A 154 5.55 -9.49 19.20
C ASN A 154 6.80 -8.60 19.15
N THR A 155 6.91 -7.70 18.15
CA THR A 155 8.15 -6.95 17.88
C THR A 155 8.00 -5.44 17.98
N LEU A 156 6.84 -4.92 18.35
CA LEU A 156 6.60 -3.49 18.43
C LEU A 156 7.56 -2.83 19.44
N VAL A 157 8.33 -1.86 18.94
CA VAL A 157 9.20 -1.03 19.78
C VAL A 157 8.41 0.21 20.18
N PRO A 158 8.12 0.43 21.49
CA PRO A 158 7.22 1.48 21.94
C PRO A 158 7.71 2.90 21.64
N GLU A 159 9.01 3.12 21.70
CA GLU A 159 9.61 4.44 21.51
C GLU A 159 10.80 4.36 20.55
N ASP A 160 10.94 5.36 19.70
CA ASP A 160 12.01 5.44 18.71
C ASP A 160 12.31 6.91 18.40
N GLU A 161 13.56 7.21 18.06
CA GLU A 161 13.97 8.51 17.56
C GLU A 161 14.67 8.36 16.22
N VAL A 162 14.20 9.10 15.24
CA VAL A 162 14.72 9.00 13.86
C VAL A 162 15.17 10.36 13.39
N LEU A 163 16.47 10.51 13.13
CA LEU A 163 17.02 11.71 12.49
C LEU A 163 16.89 11.57 10.95
N ARG A 164 16.22 12.53 10.32
CA ARG A 164 16.11 12.64 8.87
C ARG A 164 16.34 14.09 8.47
N GLN A 165 17.29 14.30 7.57
CA GLN A 165 17.78 15.64 7.29
C GLN A 165 18.11 16.33 8.63
N ASP A 166 17.77 17.46 9.00
CA ASP A 166 18.08 18.08 10.29
C ASP A 166 16.92 18.01 11.30
N ILE A 167 15.96 17.09 11.08
CA ILE A 167 14.76 16.94 11.91
C ILE A 167 14.84 15.63 12.70
N THR A 168 14.76 15.72 14.04
CA THR A 168 14.63 14.57 14.92
C THR A 168 13.16 14.27 15.15
N PHE A 169 12.67 13.18 14.60
CA PHE A 169 11.31 12.67 14.82
C PHE A 169 11.28 11.78 16.05
N LYS A 170 10.52 12.19 17.07
CA LYS A 170 10.21 11.37 18.25
C LYS A 170 8.95 10.58 17.97
N ILE A 171 9.04 9.27 18.07
CA ILE A 171 7.98 8.38 17.64
C ILE A 171 7.62 7.47 18.81
N SER A 172 6.36 7.51 19.24
CA SER A 172 5.84 6.50 20.16
C SER A 172 4.81 5.61 19.45
N LYS A 173 4.83 4.32 19.78
CA LYS A 173 3.98 3.31 19.15
C LYS A 173 3.27 2.49 20.22
N LYS A 174 1.99 2.23 20.02
CA LYS A 174 1.20 1.35 20.87
C LYS A 174 0.18 0.57 20.04
N ILE A 175 -0.32 -0.52 20.61
CA ILE A 175 -1.50 -1.21 20.07
C ILE A 175 -2.68 -0.86 20.97
N GLU A 176 -3.75 -0.37 20.39
CA GLU A 176 -4.96 0.05 21.08
C GLU A 176 -6.16 -0.25 20.18
N ASP A 177 -7.19 -0.92 20.73
CA ASP A 177 -8.42 -1.26 20.01
C ASP A 177 -8.19 -1.93 18.63
N HIS A 178 -7.27 -2.89 18.55
CA HIS A 178 -6.85 -3.56 17.32
C HIS A 178 -6.19 -2.65 16.27
N PHE A 179 -5.72 -1.47 16.66
CA PHE A 179 -4.93 -0.60 15.80
C PHE A 179 -3.51 -0.50 16.33
N VAL A 180 -2.54 -0.50 15.43
CA VAL A 180 -1.23 0.04 15.74
C VAL A 180 -1.30 1.55 15.53
N VAL A 181 -1.04 2.29 16.60
CA VAL A 181 -1.04 3.76 16.62
C VAL A 181 0.39 4.22 16.75
N LYS A 182 0.79 5.15 15.90
CA LYS A 182 2.11 5.75 15.87
C LYS A 182 1.95 7.26 16.04
N ASP A 183 2.37 7.79 17.18
CA ASP A 183 2.42 9.22 17.47
C ASP A 183 3.78 9.78 17.05
N ILE A 184 3.80 10.88 16.30
CA ILE A 184 4.99 11.44 15.66
C ILE A 184 5.10 12.90 16.04
N ARG A 185 6.14 13.26 16.78
CA ARG A 185 6.40 14.63 17.24
C ARG A 185 7.77 15.09 16.83
N PHE A 186 7.89 16.32 16.39
CA PHE A 186 9.17 16.92 16.04
C PHE A 186 9.09 18.45 16.07
N ASN A 187 10.26 19.09 16.14
CA ASN A 187 10.39 20.54 15.95
C ASN A 187 11.12 20.82 14.65
N ASP A 188 10.59 21.69 13.83
CA ASP A 188 11.27 22.24 12.66
C ASP A 188 11.24 23.76 12.70
N LYS A 189 12.42 24.40 12.65
CA LYS A 189 12.59 25.87 12.62
C LYS A 189 11.85 26.58 13.74
N GLY A 190 11.84 25.99 14.96
CA GLY A 190 11.22 26.54 16.14
C GLY A 190 9.70 26.34 16.25
N LYS A 191 9.10 25.57 15.32
CA LYS A 191 7.68 25.20 15.32
C LYS A 191 7.52 23.74 15.68
N ASP A 192 6.66 23.46 16.69
CA ASP A 192 6.30 22.08 17.05
C ASP A 192 5.26 21.52 16.11
N HIS A 193 5.47 20.28 15.72
CA HIS A 193 4.60 19.50 14.87
C HIS A 193 4.19 18.21 15.55
N HIS A 194 2.92 17.81 15.34
CA HIS A 194 2.36 16.59 15.87
C HIS A 194 1.47 15.93 14.83
N TYR A 195 1.77 14.69 14.50
CA TYR A 195 0.98 13.84 13.60
C TYR A 195 0.84 12.46 14.20
N PHE A 196 -0.06 11.66 13.66
CA PHE A 196 -0.20 10.26 14.04
C PHE A 196 -0.56 9.41 12.82
N GLU A 197 -0.21 8.14 12.90
CA GLU A 197 -0.66 7.10 11.98
C GLU A 197 -1.45 6.08 12.77
N ARG A 198 -2.52 5.55 12.20
CA ARG A 198 -3.37 4.56 12.84
C ARG A 198 -3.76 3.52 11.81
N VAL A 199 -3.24 2.31 11.98
CA VAL A 199 -3.44 1.19 11.06
C VAL A 199 -4.12 0.05 11.79
N LYS A 200 -5.31 -0.35 11.31
CA LYS A 200 -6.04 -1.49 11.85
C LYS A 200 -5.24 -2.77 11.61
N LEU A 201 -5.08 -3.59 12.64
CA LEU A 201 -4.44 -4.89 12.52
C LEU A 201 -5.49 -5.90 12.01
N HIS A 202 -5.28 -6.39 10.81
CA HIS A 202 -6.08 -7.46 10.23
C HIS A 202 -5.30 -8.76 10.25
N SER A 203 -5.92 -9.83 10.74
CA SER A 203 -5.36 -11.17 10.60
C SER A 203 -5.40 -11.63 9.13
N LEU A 204 -4.56 -12.60 8.80
CA LEU A 204 -4.61 -13.25 7.48
C LEU A 204 -6.00 -13.80 7.16
N GLU A 205 -6.66 -14.40 8.17
CA GLU A 205 -7.99 -14.98 8.06
C GLU A 205 -9.04 -13.92 7.73
N THR A 206 -8.97 -12.74 8.38
CA THR A 206 -9.86 -11.61 8.10
C THR A 206 -9.69 -11.11 6.68
N ILE A 207 -8.44 -10.92 6.23
CA ILE A 207 -8.14 -10.48 4.86
C ILE A 207 -8.65 -11.50 3.82
N LYS A 208 -8.46 -12.80 4.07
CA LYS A 208 -8.99 -13.88 3.21
C LYS A 208 -10.51 -13.93 3.21
N ALA A 209 -11.15 -13.67 4.34
CA ALA A 209 -12.61 -13.62 4.42
C ALA A 209 -13.19 -12.47 3.57
N TYR A 210 -12.61 -11.28 3.65
CA TYR A 210 -12.99 -10.16 2.77
C TYR A 210 -12.79 -10.52 1.29
N ALA A 211 -11.65 -11.08 0.95
CA ALA A 211 -11.38 -11.49 -0.43
C ALA A 211 -12.42 -12.51 -0.93
N ALA A 212 -12.75 -13.52 -0.13
CA ALA A 212 -13.73 -14.55 -0.49
C ALA A 212 -15.14 -13.99 -0.65
N GLU A 213 -15.55 -13.02 0.19
CA GLU A 213 -16.84 -12.33 0.11
C GLU A 213 -17.05 -11.66 -1.26
N PHE A 214 -15.98 -11.13 -1.86
CA PHE A 214 -16.00 -10.47 -3.17
C PHE A 214 -15.51 -11.36 -4.32
N GLY A 215 -15.59 -12.69 -4.19
CA GLY A 215 -15.34 -13.61 -5.30
C GLY A 215 -13.87 -13.86 -5.64
N PHE A 216 -12.96 -13.50 -4.74
CA PHE A 216 -11.55 -13.85 -4.89
C PHE A 216 -11.23 -15.23 -4.34
N GLU A 217 -10.28 -15.91 -4.95
CA GLU A 217 -9.61 -17.07 -4.36
C GLU A 217 -8.19 -16.71 -3.92
N SER A 218 -7.75 -17.24 -2.78
CA SER A 218 -6.37 -17.06 -2.32
C SER A 218 -5.44 -17.98 -3.11
N VAL A 219 -4.41 -17.40 -3.74
CA VAL A 219 -3.44 -18.12 -4.57
C VAL A 219 -2.17 -18.41 -3.79
N LYS A 220 -1.61 -17.36 -3.16
CA LYS A 220 -0.36 -17.43 -2.39
C LYS A 220 -0.37 -16.42 -1.25
N THR A 221 0.45 -16.69 -0.24
CA THR A 221 0.79 -15.71 0.80
C THR A 221 2.29 -15.78 1.04
N TYR A 222 2.99 -14.64 0.92
CA TYR A 222 4.42 -14.53 1.21
C TYR A 222 4.65 -13.79 2.52
N GLY A 223 5.76 -14.13 3.19
CA GLY A 223 6.13 -13.59 4.50
C GLY A 223 7.04 -12.37 4.46
N ASP A 224 7.68 -12.10 3.32
CA ASP A 224 8.67 -11.04 3.15
C ASP A 224 8.81 -10.59 1.69
N TYR A 225 9.62 -9.55 1.44
CA TYR A 225 9.91 -9.03 0.09
C TYR A 225 10.85 -9.90 -0.76
N LYS A 226 11.39 -10.99 -0.18
CA LYS A 226 12.12 -12.04 -0.91
C LYS A 226 11.21 -13.15 -1.38
N LEU A 227 9.91 -13.05 -1.11
CA LEU A 227 8.86 -14.02 -1.40
C LEU A 227 9.02 -15.34 -0.63
N GLY A 228 9.59 -15.28 0.58
CA GLY A 228 9.63 -16.40 1.50
C GLY A 228 8.23 -16.85 1.91
N ALA A 229 8.08 -18.11 2.33
CA ALA A 229 6.82 -18.64 2.81
C ALA A 229 6.32 -17.83 4.03
N TYR A 230 5.01 -17.62 4.10
CA TYR A 230 4.40 -16.93 5.24
C TYR A 230 4.32 -17.86 6.45
N GLU A 231 4.87 -17.38 7.57
CA GLU A 231 4.79 -17.99 8.89
C GLU A 231 4.16 -16.97 9.86
N ALA A 232 3.04 -17.31 10.46
CA ALA A 232 2.23 -16.36 11.22
C ALA A 232 3.01 -15.66 12.35
N GLU A 233 3.90 -16.37 13.04
CA GLU A 233 4.62 -15.83 14.22
C GLU A 233 5.90 -15.07 13.84
N THR A 234 6.49 -15.34 12.69
CA THR A 234 7.86 -14.90 12.38
C THR A 234 8.00 -14.06 11.12
N SER A 235 7.03 -14.11 10.21
CA SER A 235 7.08 -13.33 8.98
C SER A 235 6.88 -11.84 9.24
N PRO A 236 7.76 -10.95 8.74
CA PRO A 236 7.58 -9.50 8.92
C PRO A 236 6.43 -8.92 8.11
N ARG A 237 6.01 -9.62 7.05
CA ARG A 237 4.93 -9.17 6.15
C ARG A 237 3.86 -10.25 5.99
N CYS A 238 2.70 -9.84 5.49
CA CYS A 238 1.62 -10.69 5.06
C CYS A 238 1.22 -10.24 3.63
N ILE A 239 1.92 -10.78 2.62
CA ILE A 239 1.71 -10.39 1.21
C ILE A 239 0.79 -11.42 0.57
N ASN A 240 -0.45 -11.02 0.36
CA ASN A 240 -1.50 -11.90 -0.17
C ASN A 240 -1.66 -11.71 -1.67
N VAL A 241 -1.76 -12.82 -2.37
CA VAL A 241 -2.10 -12.87 -3.79
C VAL A 241 -3.46 -13.53 -3.94
N PHE A 242 -4.37 -12.82 -4.52
CA PHE A 242 -5.72 -13.27 -4.82
C PHE A 242 -5.94 -13.30 -6.32
N ARG A 243 -6.83 -14.20 -6.78
CA ARG A 243 -7.31 -14.24 -8.16
C ARG A 243 -8.81 -14.05 -8.18
N LYS A 244 -9.28 -13.18 -9.05
CA LYS A 244 -10.71 -13.02 -9.33
C LYS A 244 -11.23 -14.27 -10.04
N LYS A 245 -12.34 -14.83 -9.54
CA LYS A 245 -13.05 -15.97 -10.17
C LYS A 245 -13.76 -15.58 -11.46
#